data_f039ca49731a2707cbcef6e57b099a1d
#
_entry.id   f039ca49731a2707cbcef6e57b099a1d
#
_cell.length_a   1.000
_cell.length_b   1.000
_cell.length_c   1.000
_cell.angle_alpha   90.00
_cell.angle_beta   90.00
_cell.angle_gamma   90.00
#
_symmetry.space_group_name_H-M   'P 1'
#
loop_
_entity.id
_entity.type
_entity.pdbx_description
1 polymer ?
#
loop_
_entity_poly.entity_id
_entity_poly.type
_entity_poly.pdbx_seq_one_letter_code
_entity_poly.pdbx_strand_id
1 'polypeptide(L)'
;MDINVFYGILIPFLGTSAGAACVFFMKKNLNEQIQRALTGFAAGVMVAASIWSLLIPAIEQSSGLGKFSFVPAAVGFWIGVLFLLLLDHMIPHLHQNSNKAEGPKSKLQRTTMLVLAVTLHNIPEGMAVGVVYAGYLTGHAQITIMGAMALSIGIAIQNFPEGAIISMPLRSEGMGKTKAFVGGVLSGIVEPIGAVLTILAAGLIVPALPYLLSFAAGAMLYVVVEELIPEMSAGEHSNIGTIFFAVGFSLMMILDV
;
A
#
# COMPACT_ATOMS: atom_id res chain seq x y z
N MET A 1 -16.27 -18.62 -4.35
CA MET A 1 -15.73 -17.25 -4.23
C MET A 1 -16.27 -16.45 -5.42
N ASP A 2 -16.85 -15.27 -5.17
CA ASP A 2 -17.29 -14.39 -6.26
C ASP A 2 -16.09 -14.10 -7.17
N ILE A 3 -16.28 -14.17 -8.49
CA ILE A 3 -15.23 -13.96 -9.49
C ILE A 3 -14.64 -12.54 -9.41
N ASN A 4 -15.47 -11.55 -9.06
CA ASN A 4 -15.04 -10.17 -8.89
C ASN A 4 -14.12 -10.00 -7.68
N VAL A 5 -14.41 -10.70 -6.57
CA VAL A 5 -13.56 -10.73 -5.37
C VAL A 5 -12.22 -11.36 -5.71
N PHE A 6 -12.20 -12.44 -6.48
CA PHE A 6 -10.96 -13.08 -6.92
C PHE A 6 -10.08 -12.13 -7.73
N TYR A 7 -10.66 -11.48 -8.75
CA TYR A 7 -9.91 -10.50 -9.55
C TYR A 7 -9.46 -9.31 -8.71
N GLY A 8 -10.35 -8.77 -7.85
CA GLY A 8 -10.02 -7.64 -6.99
C GLY A 8 -8.83 -7.89 -6.06
N ILE A 9 -8.71 -9.10 -5.53
CA ILE A 9 -7.56 -9.51 -4.70
C ILE A 9 -6.28 -9.63 -5.52
N LEU A 10 -6.36 -10.04 -6.79
CA LEU A 10 -5.18 -10.26 -7.62
C LEU A 10 -4.68 -9.00 -8.32
N ILE A 11 -5.56 -8.04 -8.62
CA ILE A 11 -5.23 -6.84 -9.39
C ILE A 11 -4.07 -6.05 -8.76
N PRO A 12 -4.02 -5.75 -7.44
CA PRO A 12 -2.87 -5.09 -6.81
C PRO A 12 -1.55 -5.81 -7.05
N PHE A 13 -1.51 -7.10 -6.76
CA PHE A 13 -0.34 -7.95 -6.97
C PHE A 13 0.14 -7.98 -8.43
N LEU A 14 -0.79 -7.93 -9.38
CA LEU A 14 -0.43 -7.82 -10.81
C LEU A 14 0.20 -6.45 -11.11
N GLY A 15 -0.20 -5.38 -10.44
CA GLY A 15 0.43 -4.07 -10.51
C GLY A 15 1.90 -4.12 -10.09
N THR A 16 2.18 -4.64 -8.89
CA THR A 16 3.54 -4.85 -8.36
C THR A 16 4.37 -5.72 -9.30
N SER A 17 3.79 -6.82 -9.79
CA SER A 17 4.48 -7.74 -10.71
C SER A 17 4.80 -7.10 -12.06
N ALA A 18 3.89 -6.31 -12.60
CA ALA A 18 4.10 -5.58 -13.85
C ALA A 18 5.19 -4.50 -13.69
N GLY A 19 5.20 -3.78 -12.57
CA GLY A 19 6.27 -2.85 -12.22
C GLY A 19 7.62 -3.54 -12.09
N ALA A 20 7.68 -4.67 -11.39
CA ALA A 20 8.90 -5.46 -11.26
C ALA A 20 9.44 -5.93 -12.63
N ALA A 21 8.57 -6.19 -13.60
CA ALA A 21 8.95 -6.60 -14.96
C ALA A 21 9.70 -5.49 -15.75
N CYS A 22 9.65 -4.23 -15.31
CA CYS A 22 10.44 -3.15 -15.91
C CYS A 22 11.94 -3.46 -15.96
N VAL A 23 12.47 -4.27 -15.05
CA VAL A 23 13.87 -4.69 -15.02
C VAL A 23 14.32 -5.42 -16.31
N PHE A 24 13.42 -6.04 -17.05
CA PHE A 24 13.75 -6.71 -18.31
C PHE A 24 14.00 -5.72 -19.45
N PHE A 25 13.32 -4.57 -19.45
CA PHE A 25 13.33 -3.58 -20.53
C PHE A 25 14.30 -2.43 -20.25
N MET A 26 14.46 -2.03 -19.00
CA MET A 26 15.32 -0.91 -18.63
C MET A 26 16.79 -1.36 -18.49
N LYS A 27 17.69 -0.52 -19.02
CA LYS A 27 19.15 -0.78 -19.02
C LYS A 27 19.90 -0.07 -17.90
N LYS A 28 19.32 0.97 -17.32
CA LYS A 28 19.90 1.84 -16.27
C LYS A 28 18.94 2.00 -15.12
N ASN A 29 19.46 2.44 -13.97
CA ASN A 29 18.65 2.84 -12.83
C ASN A 29 17.65 3.93 -13.23
N LEU A 30 16.53 4.00 -12.50
CA LEU A 30 15.60 5.12 -12.63
C LEU A 30 16.33 6.43 -12.30
N ASN A 31 16.05 7.45 -13.10
CA ASN A 31 16.49 8.81 -12.79
C ASN A 31 15.81 9.26 -11.50
N GLU A 32 16.54 10.00 -10.64
CA GLU A 32 15.99 10.51 -9.37
C GLU A 32 14.69 11.29 -9.55
N GLN A 33 14.56 12.10 -10.59
CA GLN A 33 13.33 12.84 -10.86
C GLN A 33 12.16 11.92 -11.20
N ILE A 34 12.40 10.87 -11.98
CA ILE A 34 11.38 9.85 -12.30
C ILE A 34 10.98 9.10 -11.02
N GLN A 35 11.96 8.72 -10.20
CA GLN A 35 11.70 8.06 -8.93
C GLN A 35 10.84 8.94 -8.03
N ARG A 36 11.20 10.20 -7.81
CA ARG A 36 10.40 11.17 -7.03
C ARG A 36 8.98 11.36 -7.58
N ALA A 37 8.84 11.41 -8.92
CA ALA A 37 7.54 11.49 -9.56
C ALA A 37 6.69 10.26 -9.27
N LEU A 38 7.26 9.06 -9.40
CA LEU A 38 6.57 7.79 -9.16
C LEU A 38 6.19 7.63 -7.68
N THR A 39 7.12 7.95 -6.76
CA THR A 39 6.86 7.90 -5.31
C THR A 39 5.81 8.93 -4.89
N GLY A 40 5.88 10.15 -5.42
CA GLY A 40 4.85 11.18 -5.18
C GLY A 40 3.48 10.74 -5.70
N PHE A 41 3.43 10.17 -6.89
CA PHE A 41 2.19 9.65 -7.47
C PHE A 41 1.57 8.55 -6.60
N ALA A 42 2.37 7.56 -6.19
CA ALA A 42 1.92 6.49 -5.29
C ALA A 42 1.40 7.04 -3.97
N ALA A 43 2.14 7.96 -3.33
CA ALA A 43 1.71 8.62 -2.09
C ALA A 43 0.36 9.33 -2.25
N GLY A 44 0.14 10.03 -3.38
CA GLY A 44 -1.12 10.70 -3.68
C GLY A 44 -2.30 9.74 -3.79
N VAL A 45 -2.13 8.62 -4.53
CA VAL A 45 -3.15 7.57 -4.64
C VAL A 45 -3.47 6.98 -3.27
N MET A 46 -2.44 6.63 -2.48
CA MET A 46 -2.62 6.05 -1.14
C MET A 46 -3.39 6.97 -0.19
N VAL A 47 -3.07 8.28 -0.18
CA VAL A 47 -3.80 9.25 0.65
C VAL A 47 -5.27 9.33 0.25
N ALA A 48 -5.56 9.43 -1.04
CA ALA A 48 -6.92 9.48 -1.55
C ALA A 48 -7.70 8.20 -1.20
N ALA A 49 -7.14 7.02 -1.46
CA ALA A 49 -7.73 5.73 -1.12
C ALA A 49 -8.01 5.61 0.39
N SER A 50 -7.06 6.04 1.22
CA SER A 50 -7.24 6.01 2.69
C SER A 50 -8.44 6.87 3.14
N ILE A 51 -8.71 7.98 2.46
CA ILE A 51 -9.81 8.88 2.81
C ILE A 51 -11.14 8.33 2.27
N TRP A 52 -11.26 8.16 0.94
CA TRP A 52 -12.53 7.85 0.27
C TRP A 52 -12.94 6.39 0.41
N SER A 53 -12.01 5.46 0.18
CA SER A 53 -12.35 4.03 0.21
C SER A 53 -12.37 3.43 1.63
N LEU A 54 -11.73 4.07 2.63
CA LEU A 54 -11.58 3.48 3.95
C LEU A 54 -12.15 4.34 5.09
N LEU A 55 -11.67 5.59 5.29
CA LEU A 55 -12.09 6.42 6.44
C LEU A 55 -13.53 6.91 6.32
N ILE A 56 -13.95 7.40 5.16
CA ILE A 56 -15.32 7.86 4.96
C ILE A 56 -16.31 6.71 5.17
N PRO A 57 -16.18 5.54 4.53
CA PRO A 57 -17.04 4.39 4.80
C PRO A 57 -17.03 3.94 6.26
N ALA A 58 -15.90 4.00 6.96
CA ALA A 58 -15.81 3.66 8.38
C ALA A 58 -16.67 4.58 9.25
N ILE A 59 -16.63 5.90 8.99
CA ILE A 59 -17.44 6.90 9.71
C ILE A 59 -18.92 6.73 9.37
N GLU A 60 -19.27 6.52 8.12
CA GLU A 60 -20.65 6.35 7.65
C GLU A 60 -21.29 5.10 8.26
N GLN A 61 -20.57 3.97 8.33
CA GLN A 61 -21.03 2.75 8.97
C GLN A 61 -21.26 2.92 10.49
N SER A 62 -20.60 3.90 11.09
CA SER A 62 -20.73 4.26 12.51
C SER A 62 -21.78 5.36 12.76
N SER A 63 -22.56 5.77 11.76
CA SER A 63 -23.53 6.88 11.83
C SER A 63 -24.58 6.71 12.93
N GLY A 64 -24.90 5.46 13.32
CA GLY A 64 -25.79 5.17 14.43
C GLY A 64 -25.30 5.70 15.80
N LEU A 65 -24.00 6.04 15.93
CA LEU A 65 -23.43 6.66 17.13
C LEU A 65 -23.61 8.20 17.19
N GLY A 66 -24.28 8.79 16.18
CA GLY A 66 -24.53 10.23 16.12
C GLY A 66 -23.23 11.04 16.15
N LYS A 67 -23.07 11.93 17.13
CA LYS A 67 -21.87 12.78 17.28
C LYS A 67 -20.57 12.00 17.54
N PHE A 68 -20.65 10.74 17.92
CA PHE A 68 -19.51 9.86 18.19
C PHE A 68 -19.18 8.92 17.04
N SER A 69 -19.75 9.11 15.84
CA SER A 69 -19.49 8.28 14.66
C SER A 69 -18.01 8.23 14.25
N PHE A 70 -17.24 9.25 14.58
CA PHE A 70 -15.80 9.30 14.32
C PHE A 70 -14.97 8.41 15.26
N VAL A 71 -15.52 7.98 16.41
CA VAL A 71 -14.74 7.26 17.44
C VAL A 71 -14.21 5.91 16.94
N PRO A 72 -15.00 5.02 16.32
CA PRO A 72 -14.48 3.78 15.74
C PRO A 72 -13.39 4.03 14.70
N ALA A 73 -13.60 5.04 13.85
CA ALA A 73 -12.61 5.41 12.82
C ALA A 73 -11.32 5.94 13.45
N ALA A 74 -11.39 6.81 14.46
CA ALA A 74 -10.20 7.32 15.13
C ALA A 74 -9.44 6.22 15.88
N VAL A 75 -10.15 5.33 16.58
CA VAL A 75 -9.53 4.23 17.32
C VAL A 75 -8.85 3.24 16.38
N GLY A 76 -9.54 2.79 15.31
CA GLY A 76 -8.96 1.89 14.32
C GLY A 76 -7.75 2.51 13.63
N PHE A 77 -7.84 3.77 13.24
CA PHE A 77 -6.74 4.53 12.64
C PHE A 77 -5.48 4.50 13.52
N TRP A 78 -5.59 4.85 14.79
CA TRP A 78 -4.47 4.82 15.73
C TRP A 78 -3.91 3.40 15.93
N ILE A 79 -4.76 2.38 15.97
CA ILE A 79 -4.30 0.99 16.06
C ILE A 79 -3.49 0.63 14.80
N GLY A 80 -3.92 1.05 13.60
CA GLY A 80 -3.20 0.84 12.36
C GLY A 80 -1.83 1.51 12.34
N VAL A 81 -1.75 2.78 12.74
CA VAL A 81 -0.47 3.51 12.88
C VAL A 81 0.47 2.80 13.85
N LEU A 82 -0.02 2.44 15.04
CA LEU A 82 0.80 1.76 16.06
C LEU A 82 1.22 0.35 15.64
N PHE A 83 0.39 -0.35 14.88
CA PHE A 83 0.71 -1.67 14.33
C PHE A 83 1.89 -1.59 13.36
N LEU A 84 1.88 -0.63 12.42
CA LEU A 84 2.98 -0.44 11.49
C LEU A 84 4.24 0.03 12.21
N LEU A 85 4.12 0.98 13.11
CA LEU A 85 5.25 1.42 13.95
C LEU A 85 5.89 0.24 14.71
N LEU A 86 5.07 -0.70 15.21
CA LEU A 86 5.57 -1.90 15.87
C LEU A 86 6.30 -2.84 14.89
N LEU A 87 5.72 -3.10 13.71
CA LEU A 87 6.34 -3.93 12.67
C LEU A 87 7.68 -3.35 12.24
N ASP A 88 7.73 -2.05 12.05
CA ASP A 88 8.91 -1.28 11.68
C ASP A 88 10.06 -1.48 12.68
N HIS A 89 9.74 -1.47 13.97
CA HIS A 89 10.71 -1.75 15.04
C HIS A 89 11.10 -3.24 15.17
N MET A 90 10.24 -4.16 14.73
CA MET A 90 10.46 -5.60 14.90
C MET A 90 11.15 -6.27 13.71
N ILE A 91 11.07 -5.71 12.53
CA ILE A 91 11.59 -6.31 11.29
C ILE A 91 12.80 -5.53 10.81
N PRO A 92 13.98 -6.20 10.62
CA PRO A 92 15.15 -5.53 10.07
C PRO A 92 14.91 -5.19 8.59
N HIS A 93 14.89 -3.92 8.24
CA HIS A 93 14.67 -3.45 6.88
C HIS A 93 15.55 -2.25 6.55
N LEU A 94 15.60 -1.84 5.29
CA LEU A 94 16.41 -0.75 4.81
C LEU A 94 15.67 0.04 3.73
N HIS A 95 15.54 1.35 3.94
CA HIS A 95 14.99 2.23 2.92
C HIS A 95 16.01 2.48 1.79
N GLN A 96 15.51 2.72 0.57
CA GLN A 96 16.35 2.79 -0.63
C GLN A 96 17.44 3.85 -0.55
N ASN A 97 17.13 5.01 0.01
CA ASN A 97 18.05 6.14 0.14
C ASN A 97 18.80 6.19 1.48
N SER A 98 18.65 5.18 2.33
CA SER A 98 19.32 5.08 3.63
C SER A 98 20.50 4.11 3.58
N ASN A 99 21.56 4.47 4.31
CA ASN A 99 22.67 3.57 4.60
C ASN A 99 22.58 2.94 6.00
N LYS A 100 21.55 3.31 6.77
CA LYS A 100 21.29 2.76 8.10
C LYS A 100 20.09 1.85 8.04
N ALA A 101 20.27 0.58 8.42
CA ALA A 101 19.18 -0.35 8.59
C ALA A 101 18.38 0.01 9.84
N GLU A 102 17.06 -0.12 9.74
CA GLU A 102 16.12 0.04 10.83
C GLU A 102 15.70 -1.32 11.41
N GLY A 103 15.07 -1.31 12.58
CA GLY A 103 14.74 -2.54 13.31
C GLY A 103 15.93 -3.20 14.01
N PRO A 104 15.81 -4.49 14.38
CA PRO A 104 16.85 -5.22 15.10
C PRO A 104 18.11 -5.40 14.25
N LYS A 105 19.29 -5.39 14.91
CA LYS A 105 20.56 -5.67 14.23
C LYS A 105 20.51 -7.03 13.54
N SER A 106 20.72 -7.04 12.22
CA SER A 106 20.62 -8.22 11.37
C SER A 106 21.89 -8.41 10.54
N LYS A 107 22.18 -9.68 10.17
CA LYS A 107 23.21 -10.05 9.19
C LYS A 107 22.64 -10.22 7.78
N LEU A 108 21.39 -9.81 7.54
CA LEU A 108 20.74 -9.90 6.23
C LEU A 108 21.50 -9.04 5.22
N GLN A 109 21.52 -9.51 3.97
CA GLN A 109 22.08 -8.74 2.87
C GLN A 109 21.24 -7.48 2.61
N ARG A 110 21.87 -6.40 2.14
CA ARG A 110 21.21 -5.14 1.78
C ARG A 110 20.00 -5.37 0.87
N THR A 111 20.13 -6.22 -0.13
CA THR A 111 19.06 -6.58 -1.06
C THR A 111 17.85 -7.21 -0.37
N THR A 112 18.08 -8.07 0.62
CA THR A 112 16.98 -8.69 1.39
C THR A 112 16.27 -7.66 2.25
N MET A 113 17.00 -6.73 2.87
CA MET A 113 16.41 -5.67 3.70
C MET A 113 15.58 -4.68 2.87
N LEU A 114 16.02 -4.37 1.64
CA LEU A 114 15.22 -3.57 0.69
C LEU A 114 13.90 -4.25 0.31
N VAL A 115 13.93 -5.55 0.03
CA VAL A 115 12.70 -6.33 -0.26
C VAL A 115 11.78 -6.36 0.95
N LEU A 116 12.33 -6.53 2.16
CA LEU A 116 11.54 -6.53 3.40
C LEU A 116 10.85 -5.19 3.65
N ALA A 117 11.52 -4.06 3.41
CA ALA A 117 10.92 -2.74 3.54
C ALA A 117 9.61 -2.67 2.75
N VAL A 118 9.63 -2.92 1.44
CA VAL A 118 8.41 -2.83 0.62
C VAL A 118 7.42 -3.96 0.92
N THR A 119 7.89 -5.13 1.35
CA THR A 119 6.96 -6.17 1.82
C THR A 119 6.13 -5.69 3.02
N LEU A 120 6.74 -4.89 3.93
CA LEU A 120 6.01 -4.28 5.05
C LEU A 120 4.93 -3.30 4.59
N HIS A 121 5.21 -2.53 3.53
CA HIS A 121 4.25 -1.59 2.95
C HIS A 121 3.06 -2.29 2.28
N ASN A 122 3.31 -3.38 1.59
CA ASN A 122 2.29 -4.14 0.87
C ASN A 122 1.33 -4.90 1.80
N ILE A 123 1.68 -5.10 3.09
CA ILE A 123 0.77 -5.72 4.08
C ILE A 123 -0.49 -4.87 4.30
N PRO A 124 -0.42 -3.57 4.63
CA PRO A 124 -1.60 -2.71 4.76
C PRO A 124 -2.46 -2.64 3.52
N GLU A 125 -1.84 -2.65 2.34
CA GLU A 125 -2.55 -2.61 1.06
C GLU A 125 -3.39 -3.85 0.84
N GLY A 126 -2.80 -5.03 1.06
CA GLY A 126 -3.53 -6.28 1.01
C GLY A 126 -4.67 -6.32 2.04
N MET A 127 -4.42 -5.82 3.26
CA MET A 127 -5.45 -5.72 4.30
C MET A 127 -6.57 -4.76 3.91
N ALA A 128 -6.27 -3.60 3.32
CA ALA A 128 -7.25 -2.63 2.84
C ALA A 128 -8.20 -3.26 1.81
N VAL A 129 -7.65 -3.92 0.79
CA VAL A 129 -8.42 -4.69 -0.20
C VAL A 129 -9.28 -5.72 0.50
N GLY A 130 -8.70 -6.51 1.41
CA GLY A 130 -9.40 -7.56 2.15
C GLY A 130 -10.58 -7.04 2.97
N VAL A 131 -10.42 -5.91 3.68
CA VAL A 131 -11.49 -5.31 4.50
C VAL A 131 -12.65 -4.82 3.63
N VAL A 132 -12.34 -4.13 2.52
CA VAL A 132 -13.37 -3.62 1.61
C VAL A 132 -14.15 -4.76 0.96
N TYR A 133 -13.47 -5.81 0.47
CA TYR A 133 -14.19 -6.98 -0.06
C TYR A 133 -14.95 -7.77 1.00
N ALA A 134 -14.46 -7.82 2.23
CA ALA A 134 -15.20 -8.41 3.34
C ALA A 134 -16.49 -7.64 3.63
N GLY A 135 -16.43 -6.29 3.62
CA GLY A 135 -17.60 -5.43 3.74
C GLY A 135 -18.62 -5.65 2.62
N TYR A 136 -18.16 -5.73 1.37
CA TYR A 136 -19.00 -6.08 0.23
C TYR A 136 -19.69 -7.44 0.41
N LEU A 137 -18.94 -8.49 0.74
CA LEU A 137 -19.46 -9.86 0.91
C LEU A 137 -20.46 -9.98 2.07
N THR A 138 -20.35 -9.13 3.08
CA THR A 138 -21.28 -9.11 4.23
C THR A 138 -22.49 -8.20 4.01
N GLY A 139 -22.61 -7.58 2.83
CA GLY A 139 -23.80 -6.81 2.43
C GLY A 139 -23.89 -5.42 3.07
N HIS A 140 -22.76 -4.83 3.43
CA HIS A 140 -22.74 -3.44 3.94
C HIS A 140 -23.06 -2.45 2.81
N ALA A 141 -24.15 -1.72 2.95
CA ALA A 141 -24.75 -0.88 1.90
C ALA A 141 -23.79 0.22 1.38
N GLN A 142 -22.84 0.66 2.20
CA GLN A 142 -21.88 1.71 1.84
C GLN A 142 -20.69 1.17 1.00
N ILE A 143 -20.52 -0.17 0.90
CA ILE A 143 -19.42 -0.78 0.17
C ILE A 143 -19.96 -1.50 -1.06
N THR A 144 -19.82 -0.86 -2.21
CA THR A 144 -20.23 -1.42 -3.49
C THR A 144 -19.10 -2.21 -4.14
N ILE A 145 -19.45 -3.13 -5.05
CA ILE A 145 -18.43 -3.84 -5.84
C ILE A 145 -17.61 -2.87 -6.72
N MET A 146 -18.23 -1.79 -7.20
CA MET A 146 -17.54 -0.76 -7.98
C MET A 146 -16.50 -0.04 -7.15
N GLY A 147 -16.83 0.39 -5.92
CA GLY A 147 -15.88 1.01 -5.00
C GLY A 147 -14.75 0.05 -4.59
N ALA A 148 -15.07 -1.23 -4.32
CA ALA A 148 -14.05 -2.24 -4.05
C ALA A 148 -13.09 -2.45 -5.23
N MET A 149 -13.61 -2.48 -6.46
CA MET A 149 -12.80 -2.56 -7.68
C MET A 149 -11.98 -1.28 -7.92
N ALA A 150 -12.55 -0.10 -7.67
CA ALA A 150 -11.85 1.17 -7.76
C ALA A 150 -10.63 1.21 -6.83
N LEU A 151 -10.79 0.78 -5.57
CA LEU A 151 -9.68 0.63 -4.63
C LEU A 151 -8.61 -0.34 -5.16
N SER A 152 -9.01 -1.53 -5.63
CA SER A 152 -8.07 -2.53 -6.17
C SER A 152 -7.28 -1.99 -7.37
N ILE A 153 -7.94 -1.28 -8.28
CA ILE A 153 -7.31 -0.65 -9.45
C ILE A 153 -6.39 0.48 -9.00
N GLY A 154 -6.81 1.32 -8.07
CA GLY A 154 -6.00 2.40 -7.51
C GLY A 154 -4.72 1.87 -6.89
N ILE A 155 -4.82 0.83 -6.05
CA ILE A 155 -3.66 0.16 -5.45
C ILE A 155 -2.78 -0.46 -6.54
N ALA A 156 -3.32 -1.11 -7.55
CA ALA A 156 -2.51 -1.67 -8.65
C ALA A 156 -1.73 -0.60 -9.42
N ILE A 157 -2.33 0.56 -9.63
CA ILE A 157 -1.70 1.69 -10.33
C ILE A 157 -0.52 2.24 -9.51
N GLN A 158 -0.64 2.35 -8.19
CA GLN A 158 0.47 2.78 -7.32
C GLN A 158 1.54 1.70 -7.16
N ASN A 159 1.17 0.44 -7.11
CA ASN A 159 2.07 -0.70 -6.96
C ASN A 159 2.95 -0.92 -8.20
N PHE A 160 2.54 -0.47 -9.36
CA PHE A 160 3.39 -0.51 -10.55
C PHE A 160 4.71 0.27 -10.37
N PRO A 161 4.70 1.56 -9.95
CA PRO A 161 5.91 2.24 -9.51
C PRO A 161 6.72 1.48 -8.46
N GLU A 162 6.08 0.96 -7.44
CA GLU A 162 6.74 0.28 -6.32
C GLU A 162 7.48 -0.98 -6.75
N GLY A 163 6.86 -1.82 -7.58
CA GLY A 163 7.52 -2.98 -8.17
C GLY A 163 8.77 -2.62 -8.97
N ALA A 164 8.74 -1.51 -9.72
CA ALA A 164 9.89 -1.00 -10.45
C ALA A 164 10.98 -0.46 -9.52
N ILE A 165 10.59 0.29 -8.47
CA ILE A 165 11.49 0.85 -7.46
C ILE A 165 12.24 -0.25 -6.69
N ILE A 166 11.69 -1.45 -6.55
CA ILE A 166 12.40 -2.59 -5.94
C ILE A 166 13.29 -3.31 -6.93
N SER A 167 12.73 -3.74 -8.05
CA SER A 167 13.44 -4.61 -8.99
C SER A 167 14.66 -3.95 -9.63
N MET A 168 14.61 -2.63 -9.85
CA MET A 168 15.70 -1.88 -10.47
C MET A 168 16.94 -1.75 -9.57
N PRO A 169 16.85 -1.34 -8.28
CA PRO A 169 17.97 -1.36 -7.36
C PRO A 169 18.56 -2.75 -7.14
N LEU A 170 17.72 -3.79 -6.99
CA LEU A 170 18.22 -5.17 -6.88
C LEU A 170 19.10 -5.55 -8.08
N ARG A 171 18.73 -5.08 -9.27
CA ARG A 171 19.54 -5.26 -10.47
C ARG A 171 20.84 -4.46 -10.39
N SER A 172 20.83 -3.23 -9.89
CA SER A 172 22.02 -2.39 -9.78
C SER A 172 23.03 -2.91 -8.76
N GLU A 173 22.57 -3.58 -7.71
CA GLU A 173 23.40 -4.29 -6.73
C GLU A 173 24.03 -5.60 -7.28
N GLY A 174 23.92 -5.84 -8.61
CA GLY A 174 24.56 -6.97 -9.30
C GLY A 174 23.67 -8.22 -9.43
N MET A 175 22.42 -8.19 -8.96
CA MET A 175 21.49 -9.32 -9.11
C MET A 175 21.11 -9.54 -10.58
N GLY A 176 21.00 -10.79 -11.04
CA GLY A 176 20.49 -11.09 -12.37
C GLY A 176 19.05 -10.62 -12.57
N LYS A 177 18.66 -10.22 -13.80
CA LYS A 177 17.33 -9.68 -14.12
C LYS A 177 16.19 -10.55 -13.60
N THR A 178 16.26 -11.87 -13.80
CA THR A 178 15.22 -12.81 -13.32
C THR A 178 15.12 -12.83 -11.81
N LYS A 179 16.26 -12.83 -11.09
CA LYS A 179 16.24 -12.79 -9.62
C LYS A 179 15.71 -11.47 -9.09
N ALA A 180 16.07 -10.35 -9.71
CA ALA A 180 15.57 -9.03 -9.35
C ALA A 180 14.05 -8.93 -9.60
N PHE A 181 13.55 -9.44 -10.72
CA PHE A 181 12.12 -9.57 -11.01
C PHE A 181 11.40 -10.39 -9.93
N VAL A 182 11.91 -11.60 -9.64
CA VAL A 182 11.32 -12.48 -8.61
C VAL A 182 11.33 -11.79 -7.24
N GLY A 183 12.39 -11.04 -6.89
CA GLY A 183 12.42 -10.25 -5.67
C GLY A 183 11.29 -9.23 -5.58
N GLY A 184 11.04 -8.49 -6.67
CA GLY A 184 9.92 -7.55 -6.75
C GLY A 184 8.55 -8.24 -6.70
N VAL A 185 8.37 -9.37 -7.39
CA VAL A 185 7.12 -10.15 -7.32
C VAL A 185 6.87 -10.69 -5.91
N LEU A 186 7.91 -11.19 -5.25
CA LEU A 186 7.79 -11.74 -3.89
C LEU A 186 7.44 -10.67 -2.85
N SER A 187 7.86 -9.40 -3.03
CA SER A 187 7.43 -8.33 -2.13
C SER A 187 5.91 -8.07 -2.20
N GLY A 188 5.29 -8.27 -3.36
CA GLY A 188 3.85 -8.11 -3.55
C GLY A 188 3.00 -9.33 -3.14
N ILE A 189 3.59 -10.51 -2.92
CA ILE A 189 2.82 -11.72 -2.62
C ILE A 189 2.02 -11.62 -1.31
N VAL A 190 2.43 -10.75 -0.41
CA VAL A 190 1.73 -10.48 0.86
C VAL A 190 0.40 -9.76 0.66
N GLU A 191 0.18 -9.10 -0.47
CA GLU A 191 -1.06 -8.40 -0.80
C GLU A 191 -2.25 -9.40 -0.91
N PRO A 192 -2.22 -10.39 -1.84
CA PRO A 192 -3.31 -11.36 -1.90
C PRO A 192 -3.41 -12.23 -0.64
N ILE A 193 -2.31 -12.53 0.04
CA ILE A 193 -2.33 -13.27 1.31
C ILE A 193 -3.01 -12.41 2.38
N GLY A 194 -2.63 -11.15 2.55
CA GLY A 194 -3.23 -10.22 3.49
C GLY A 194 -4.72 -10.02 3.23
N ALA A 195 -5.11 -9.85 1.96
CA ALA A 195 -6.51 -9.72 1.57
C ALA A 195 -7.35 -10.95 1.96
N VAL A 196 -6.88 -12.16 1.64
CA VAL A 196 -7.58 -13.41 1.98
C VAL A 196 -7.69 -13.58 3.49
N LEU A 197 -6.60 -13.37 4.23
CA LEU A 197 -6.60 -13.49 5.69
C LEU A 197 -7.57 -12.48 6.33
N THR A 198 -7.62 -11.27 5.82
CA THR A 198 -8.52 -10.21 6.31
C THR A 198 -9.98 -10.53 6.00
N ILE A 199 -10.30 -11.05 4.80
CA ILE A 199 -11.65 -11.51 4.46
C ILE A 199 -12.11 -12.63 5.42
N LEU A 200 -11.23 -13.60 5.69
CA LEU A 200 -11.54 -14.68 6.61
C LEU A 200 -11.77 -14.17 8.06
N ALA A 201 -10.95 -13.23 8.50
CA ALA A 201 -11.08 -12.63 9.82
C ALA A 201 -12.33 -11.74 9.94
N ALA A 202 -12.63 -10.92 8.93
CA ALA A 202 -13.76 -10.00 8.94
C ALA A 202 -15.12 -10.71 8.94
N GLY A 203 -15.23 -11.89 8.32
CA GLY A 203 -16.43 -12.74 8.38
C GLY A 203 -16.79 -13.17 9.81
N LEU A 204 -15.82 -13.19 10.73
CA LEU A 204 -16.03 -13.46 12.16
C LEU A 204 -16.32 -12.20 12.99
N ILE A 205 -16.00 -10.98 12.47
CA ILE A 205 -15.97 -9.73 13.24
C ILE A 205 -16.73 -8.62 12.49
N VAL A 206 -17.90 -8.92 11.95
CA VAL A 206 -18.75 -7.93 11.25
C VAL A 206 -18.96 -6.63 12.04
N PRO A 207 -19.17 -6.63 13.38
CA PRO A 207 -19.29 -5.41 14.16
C PRO A 207 -18.02 -4.55 14.21
N ALA A 208 -16.87 -5.13 13.86
CA ALA A 208 -15.57 -4.45 13.90
C ALA A 208 -15.17 -3.82 12.53
N LEU A 209 -16.03 -3.92 11.51
CA LEU A 209 -15.70 -3.44 10.16
C LEU A 209 -15.26 -1.96 10.12
N PRO A 210 -15.91 -0.99 10.82
CA PRO A 210 -15.44 0.39 10.85
C PRO A 210 -14.02 0.54 11.44
N TYR A 211 -13.69 -0.29 12.44
CA TYR A 211 -12.35 -0.30 13.03
C TYR A 211 -11.32 -0.92 12.07
N LEU A 212 -11.69 -1.94 11.30
CA LEU A 212 -10.79 -2.60 10.35
C LEU A 212 -10.52 -1.73 9.12
N LEU A 213 -11.54 -1.04 8.59
CA LEU A 213 -11.37 -0.07 7.51
C LEU A 213 -10.41 1.05 7.92
N SER A 214 -10.66 1.65 9.07
CA SER A 214 -9.80 2.75 9.56
C SER A 214 -8.43 2.28 10.03
N PHE A 215 -8.29 1.04 10.50
CA PHE A 215 -7.02 0.41 10.77
C PHE A 215 -6.16 0.34 9.50
N ALA A 216 -6.72 -0.15 8.39
CA ALA A 216 -6.03 -0.21 7.11
C ALA A 216 -5.62 1.20 6.64
N ALA A 217 -6.51 2.20 6.77
CA ALA A 217 -6.21 3.58 6.45
C ALA A 217 -5.06 4.15 7.30
N GLY A 218 -5.05 3.89 8.62
CA GLY A 218 -3.99 4.33 9.52
C GLY A 218 -2.64 3.71 9.18
N ALA A 219 -2.62 2.43 8.87
CA ALA A 219 -1.44 1.72 8.44
C ALA A 219 -0.90 2.25 7.10
N MET A 220 -1.76 2.48 6.10
CA MET A 220 -1.37 3.07 4.82
C MET A 220 -0.84 4.50 4.98
N LEU A 221 -1.49 5.35 5.79
CA LEU A 221 -1.01 6.72 6.02
C LEU A 221 0.30 6.76 6.82
N TYR A 222 0.57 5.79 7.69
CA TYR A 222 1.88 5.64 8.33
C TYR A 222 2.98 5.49 7.25
N VAL A 223 2.81 4.57 6.31
CA VAL A 223 3.76 4.37 5.20
C VAL A 223 3.96 5.64 4.37
N VAL A 224 2.87 6.33 4.04
CA VAL A 224 2.95 7.59 3.28
C VAL A 224 3.80 8.63 3.99
N VAL A 225 3.59 8.82 5.29
CA VAL A 225 4.26 9.88 6.07
C VAL A 225 5.70 9.50 6.39
N GLU A 226 5.95 8.24 6.78
CA GLU A 226 7.27 7.78 7.23
C GLU A 226 8.22 7.57 6.05
N GLU A 227 7.70 7.18 4.88
CA GLU A 227 8.56 6.74 3.78
C GLU A 227 8.33 7.51 2.49
N LEU A 228 7.10 7.51 1.94
CA LEU A 228 6.89 8.04 0.60
C LEU A 228 7.07 9.57 0.53
N ILE A 229 6.63 10.32 1.53
CA ILE A 229 6.82 11.77 1.57
C ILE A 229 8.31 12.14 1.73
N PRO A 230 9.09 11.56 2.65
CA PRO A 230 10.52 11.77 2.71
C PRO A 230 11.24 11.39 1.40
N GLU A 231 10.89 10.26 0.78
CA GLU A 231 11.53 9.79 -0.43
C GLU A 231 11.24 10.69 -1.64
N MET A 232 10.00 11.10 -1.85
CA MET A 232 9.64 12.01 -2.96
C MET A 232 10.27 13.41 -2.81
N SER A 233 10.66 13.79 -1.59
CA SER A 233 11.26 15.09 -1.24
C SER A 233 12.77 15.03 -1.09
N ALA A 234 13.40 13.85 -1.20
CA ALA A 234 14.83 13.67 -0.97
C ALA A 234 15.70 14.39 -2.02
N GLY A 235 16.93 14.79 -1.63
CA GLY A 235 17.92 15.42 -2.53
C GLY A 235 17.69 16.91 -2.78
N GLU A 236 18.06 17.41 -3.97
CA GLU A 236 17.87 18.82 -4.32
C GLU A 236 16.39 19.17 -4.45
N HIS A 237 16.05 20.42 -4.07
CA HIS A 237 14.66 20.89 -4.11
C HIS A 237 14.04 20.73 -5.50
N SER A 238 12.88 20.08 -5.56
CA SER A 238 12.13 19.88 -6.80
C SER A 238 10.63 19.75 -6.49
N ASN A 239 9.79 20.37 -7.30
CA ASN A 239 8.34 20.31 -7.16
C ASN A 239 7.74 19.04 -7.81
N ILE A 240 8.57 18.19 -8.45
CA ILE A 240 8.06 17.07 -9.26
C ILE A 240 7.28 16.06 -8.41
N GLY A 241 7.78 15.70 -7.23
CA GLY A 241 7.09 14.82 -6.29
C GLY A 241 5.74 15.37 -5.89
N THR A 242 5.66 16.66 -5.54
CA THR A 242 4.42 17.33 -5.15
C THR A 242 3.40 17.40 -6.29
N ILE A 243 3.86 17.68 -7.52
CA ILE A 243 2.98 17.71 -8.70
C ILE A 243 2.40 16.33 -8.95
N PHE A 244 3.24 15.30 -8.94
CA PHE A 244 2.78 13.94 -9.18
C PHE A 244 1.94 13.39 -8.02
N PHE A 245 2.19 13.80 -6.79
CA PHE A 245 1.28 13.55 -5.66
C PHE A 245 -0.13 14.09 -5.96
N ALA A 246 -0.24 15.33 -6.40
CA ALA A 246 -1.53 15.91 -6.77
C ALA A 246 -2.20 15.17 -7.94
N VAL A 247 -1.42 14.68 -8.92
CA VAL A 247 -1.94 13.86 -10.03
C VAL A 247 -2.48 12.52 -9.50
N GLY A 248 -1.72 11.80 -8.69
CA GLY A 248 -2.13 10.51 -8.11
C GLY A 248 -3.37 10.65 -7.23
N PHE A 249 -3.37 11.66 -6.35
CA PHE A 249 -4.51 11.99 -5.50
C PHE A 249 -5.78 12.27 -6.33
N SER A 250 -5.66 13.10 -7.38
CA SER A 250 -6.79 13.44 -8.25
C SER A 250 -7.30 12.23 -9.03
N LEU A 251 -6.39 11.38 -9.52
CA LEU A 251 -6.76 10.16 -10.24
C LEU A 251 -7.58 9.23 -9.34
N MET A 252 -7.11 8.97 -8.12
CA MET A 252 -7.81 8.08 -7.19
C MET A 252 -9.14 8.67 -6.75
N MET A 253 -9.21 9.99 -6.50
CA MET A 253 -10.46 10.67 -6.21
C MET A 253 -11.49 10.49 -7.33
N ILE A 254 -11.07 10.51 -8.62
CA ILE A 254 -11.96 10.28 -9.76
C ILE A 254 -12.43 8.82 -9.81
N LEU A 255 -11.61 7.87 -9.43
CA LEU A 255 -11.97 6.44 -9.44
C LEU A 255 -12.99 6.10 -8.33
N ASP A 256 -12.97 6.83 -7.21
CA ASP A 256 -13.81 6.56 -6.03
C ASP A 256 -15.16 7.32 -6.06
N VAL A 257 -15.33 8.29 -6.94
CA VAL A 257 -16.57 9.08 -7.10
C VAL A 257 -17.36 8.60 -8.31
#